data_28ad89e779840005a4c11a7debe7e8ae
#
_entry.id   28ad89e779840005a4c11a7debe7e8ae
#
_cell.length_a   1.000
_cell.length_b   1.000
_cell.length_c   1.000
_cell.angle_alpha   90.00
_cell.angle_beta   90.00
_cell.angle_gamma   90.00
#
_symmetry.space_group_name_H-M   'P 1'
#
loop_
_entity.id
_entity.type
_entity.pdbx_description
1 polymer ?
#
loop_
_entity_poly.entity_id
_entity_poly.type
_entity_poly.pdbx_seq_one_letter_code
_entity_poly.pdbx_strand_id
1 'polypeptide(L)'
;MIYVGQFPEMKERDINAYYENDAIYITNKQDDEMDMIEDIIHEISHAVEQHNQEFIYGDGGLQREFIAKRRRLSPLLSQKYDVPSDFNINFEYDRSIDDFLFRDVGYDALNQICVGIFPSAYACTSVSEYWAKGFEEVFLGDKDNFKQQCPVLYKKLALLLKELKENT
;
A
#
# COMPACT_ATOMS: atom_id res chain seq x y z
N MET A 1 1.88 1.36 -20.10
CA MET A 1 0.77 1.93 -20.92
C MET A 1 -0.43 2.09 -20.01
N ILE A 2 -1.31 3.12 -20.25
CA ILE A 2 -2.51 3.34 -19.42
C ILE A 2 -3.75 3.15 -20.28
N TYR A 3 -4.67 2.31 -19.87
CA TYR A 3 -5.97 2.06 -20.51
C TYR A 3 -7.10 2.55 -19.60
N VAL A 4 -7.97 3.40 -20.15
CA VAL A 4 -9.11 3.96 -19.43
C VAL A 4 -10.41 3.35 -19.97
N GLY A 5 -11.22 2.74 -19.11
CA GLY A 5 -12.46 2.09 -19.52
C GLY A 5 -13.07 1.23 -18.41
N GLN A 6 -13.97 0.33 -18.80
CA GLN A 6 -14.55 -0.66 -17.91
C GLN A 6 -14.10 -2.05 -18.34
N PHE A 7 -13.32 -2.71 -17.52
CA PHE A 7 -12.78 -4.03 -17.78
C PHE A 7 -13.47 -5.07 -16.91
N PRO A 8 -13.65 -6.32 -17.43
CA PRO A 8 -14.32 -7.39 -16.67
C PRO A 8 -13.70 -7.65 -15.30
N GLU A 9 -12.38 -7.63 -15.22
CA GLU A 9 -11.58 -7.86 -14.02
C GLU A 9 -11.91 -6.87 -12.89
N MET A 10 -12.22 -5.62 -13.23
CA MET A 10 -12.62 -4.60 -12.26
C MET A 10 -13.92 -4.95 -11.56
N LYS A 11 -14.88 -5.53 -12.30
CA LYS A 11 -16.19 -5.95 -11.74
C LYS A 11 -16.05 -7.20 -10.87
N GLU A 12 -15.21 -8.15 -11.29
CA GLU A 12 -15.00 -9.39 -10.56
C GLU A 12 -14.27 -9.15 -9.23
N ARG A 13 -13.35 -8.19 -9.21
CA ARG A 13 -12.49 -7.87 -8.05
C ARG A 13 -13.00 -6.69 -7.22
N ASP A 14 -14.05 -6.00 -7.69
CA ASP A 14 -14.58 -4.75 -7.09
C ASP A 14 -13.50 -3.68 -6.87
N ILE A 15 -12.73 -3.41 -7.93
CA ILE A 15 -11.62 -2.45 -7.93
C ILE A 15 -11.76 -1.42 -9.05
N ASN A 16 -11.19 -0.25 -8.83
CA ASN A 16 -11.22 0.88 -9.79
C ASN A 16 -10.02 0.91 -10.73
N ALA A 17 -8.90 0.33 -10.31
CA ALA A 17 -7.69 0.23 -11.12
C ALA A 17 -6.92 -1.06 -10.82
N TYR A 18 -6.01 -1.44 -11.72
CA TYR A 18 -5.04 -2.51 -11.50
C TYR A 18 -3.88 -2.41 -12.48
N TYR A 19 -2.71 -2.88 -12.05
CA TYR A 19 -1.52 -3.05 -12.88
C TYR A 19 -1.35 -4.51 -13.28
N GLU A 20 -1.20 -4.76 -14.56
CA GLU A 20 -0.96 -6.11 -15.10
C GLU A 20 -0.21 -6.03 -16.45
N ASN A 21 0.76 -6.90 -16.66
CA ASN A 21 1.51 -7.03 -17.92
C ASN A 21 2.06 -5.69 -18.44
N ASP A 22 2.73 -4.91 -17.59
CA ASP A 22 3.30 -3.59 -17.88
C ASP A 22 2.27 -2.54 -18.35
N ALA A 23 1.03 -2.73 -17.99
CA ALA A 23 -0.05 -1.80 -18.27
C ALA A 23 -0.90 -1.51 -17.02
N ILE A 24 -1.36 -0.27 -16.93
CA ILE A 24 -2.31 0.19 -15.93
C ILE A 24 -3.68 0.24 -16.58
N TYR A 25 -4.66 -0.35 -15.93
CA TYR A 25 -6.07 -0.31 -16.30
C TYR A 25 -6.81 0.50 -15.23
N ILE A 26 -7.58 1.50 -15.66
CA ILE A 26 -8.32 2.37 -14.75
C ILE A 26 -9.76 2.56 -15.24
N THR A 27 -10.71 2.55 -14.30
CA THR A 27 -12.11 2.80 -14.64
C THR A 27 -12.32 4.26 -15.05
N ASN A 28 -13.23 4.47 -16.00
CA ASN A 28 -13.70 5.83 -16.36
C ASN A 28 -14.89 6.29 -15.47
N LYS A 29 -15.20 5.53 -14.41
CA LYS A 29 -16.21 5.86 -13.41
C LYS A 29 -15.51 6.16 -12.08
N GLN A 30 -15.07 7.38 -11.92
CA GLN A 30 -14.45 7.90 -10.71
C GLN A 30 -15.37 8.94 -10.08
N ASP A 31 -15.29 9.10 -8.78
CA ASP A 31 -16.08 10.09 -8.06
C ASP A 31 -15.59 11.51 -8.39
N ASP A 32 -14.29 11.69 -8.51
CA ASP A 32 -13.66 12.93 -8.98
C ASP A 32 -12.30 12.70 -9.66
N GLU A 33 -11.66 13.81 -10.10
CA GLU A 33 -10.35 13.77 -10.77
C GLU A 33 -9.23 13.33 -9.82
N MET A 34 -9.34 13.64 -8.52
CA MET A 34 -8.32 13.33 -7.54
C MET A 34 -8.27 11.84 -7.25
N ASP A 35 -9.41 11.18 -7.15
CA ASP A 35 -9.51 9.73 -7.00
C ASP A 35 -8.82 9.01 -8.18
N MET A 36 -9.03 9.49 -9.40
CA MET A 36 -8.34 8.95 -10.58
C MET A 36 -6.82 9.13 -10.51
N ILE A 37 -6.35 10.27 -10.03
CA ILE A 37 -4.91 10.55 -9.87
C ILE A 37 -4.31 9.64 -8.80
N GLU A 38 -4.99 9.46 -7.68
CA GLU A 38 -4.57 8.57 -6.60
C GLU A 38 -4.45 7.12 -7.10
N ASP A 39 -5.46 6.61 -7.78
CA ASP A 39 -5.46 5.27 -8.37
C ASP A 39 -4.31 5.08 -9.38
N ILE A 40 -4.07 6.07 -10.26
CA ILE A 40 -2.96 6.01 -11.22
C ILE A 40 -1.61 5.97 -10.51
N ILE A 41 -1.40 6.80 -9.49
CA ILE A 41 -0.15 6.83 -8.73
C ILE A 41 0.05 5.52 -7.99
N HIS A 42 -1.01 4.96 -7.41
CA HIS A 42 -1.01 3.66 -6.77
C HIS A 42 -0.53 2.56 -7.73
N GLU A 43 -1.13 2.45 -8.89
CA GLU A 43 -0.77 1.43 -9.89
C GLU A 43 0.64 1.65 -10.50
N ILE A 44 1.07 2.91 -10.66
CA ILE A 44 2.46 3.22 -11.03
C ILE A 44 3.42 2.68 -9.96
N SER A 45 3.07 2.74 -8.68
CA SER A 45 3.90 2.22 -7.61
C SER A 45 4.18 0.74 -7.74
N HIS A 46 3.17 -0.06 -8.10
CA HIS A 46 3.32 -1.49 -8.36
C HIS A 46 4.17 -1.80 -9.59
N ALA A 47 4.04 -0.99 -10.65
CA ALA A 47 4.94 -1.07 -11.80
C ALA A 47 6.41 -0.80 -11.41
N VAL A 48 6.64 0.24 -10.61
CA VAL A 48 7.98 0.58 -10.09
C VAL A 48 8.49 -0.51 -9.16
N GLU A 49 7.66 -1.04 -8.28
CA GLU A 49 7.98 -2.13 -7.37
C GLU A 49 8.45 -3.38 -8.12
N GLN A 50 7.71 -3.79 -9.14
CA GLN A 50 8.02 -4.97 -9.94
C GLN A 50 9.43 -4.90 -10.54
N HIS A 51 9.85 -3.73 -11.01
CA HIS A 51 11.15 -3.53 -11.65
C HIS A 51 12.30 -3.26 -10.68
N ASN A 52 12.02 -3.02 -9.40
CA ASN A 52 13.01 -2.61 -8.40
C ASN A 52 13.00 -3.49 -7.13
N GLN A 53 12.50 -4.71 -7.20
CA GLN A 53 12.31 -5.60 -6.04
C GLN A 53 13.58 -5.79 -5.20
N GLU A 54 14.73 -6.01 -5.84
CA GLU A 54 15.99 -6.19 -5.11
C GLU A 54 16.39 -4.92 -4.33
N PHE A 55 16.24 -3.75 -4.91
CA PHE A 55 16.49 -2.48 -4.24
C PHE A 55 15.52 -2.26 -3.08
N ILE A 56 14.23 -2.55 -3.28
CA ILE A 56 13.17 -2.30 -2.30
C ILE A 56 13.26 -3.29 -1.14
N TYR A 57 13.43 -4.58 -1.44
CA TYR A 57 13.26 -5.68 -0.48
C TYR A 57 14.55 -6.41 -0.10
N GLY A 58 15.62 -6.33 -0.91
CA GLY A 58 16.81 -7.16 -0.76
C GLY A 58 17.54 -7.03 0.57
N ASP A 59 17.49 -5.87 1.24
CA ASP A 59 18.05 -5.68 2.58
C ASP A 59 17.11 -6.07 3.74
N GLY A 60 15.86 -6.43 3.43
CA GLY A 60 14.82 -6.77 4.40
C GLY A 60 14.37 -5.61 5.30
N GLY A 61 14.81 -4.38 5.04
CA GLY A 61 14.55 -3.23 5.89
C GLY A 61 13.06 -2.85 5.91
N LEU A 62 12.44 -2.84 4.72
CA LEU A 62 11.03 -2.48 4.58
C LEU A 62 10.11 -3.52 5.23
N GLN A 63 10.41 -4.82 5.03
CA GLN A 63 9.66 -5.91 5.66
C GLN A 63 9.74 -5.83 7.20
N ARG A 64 10.92 -5.53 7.75
CA ARG A 64 11.09 -5.35 9.21
C ARG A 64 10.29 -4.16 9.73
N GLU A 65 10.30 -3.02 9.04
CA GLU A 65 9.48 -1.85 9.42
C GLU A 65 7.99 -2.20 9.39
N PHE A 66 7.52 -2.82 8.32
CA PHE A 66 6.12 -3.25 8.16
C PHE A 66 5.67 -4.18 9.29
N ILE A 67 6.44 -5.24 9.58
CA ILE A 67 6.13 -6.19 10.65
C ILE A 67 6.18 -5.52 12.03
N ALA A 68 7.12 -4.61 12.27
CA ALA A 68 7.16 -3.85 13.52
C ALA A 68 5.87 -3.01 13.72
N LYS A 69 5.33 -2.44 12.64
CA LYS A 69 4.05 -1.71 12.66
C LYS A 69 2.86 -2.65 12.93
N ARG A 70 2.79 -3.80 12.26
CA ARG A 70 1.75 -4.81 12.54
C ARG A 70 1.80 -5.30 14.00
N ARG A 71 2.99 -5.49 14.58
CA ARG A 71 3.16 -5.83 16.00
C ARG A 71 2.68 -4.74 16.94
N ARG A 72 2.71 -3.48 16.55
CA ARG A 72 2.11 -2.36 17.32
C ARG A 72 0.59 -2.32 17.16
N LEU A 73 0.07 -2.67 15.98
CA LEU A 73 -1.35 -2.70 15.68
C LEU A 73 -2.07 -3.89 16.32
N SER A 74 -1.44 -5.06 16.33
CA SER A 74 -2.02 -6.32 16.82
C SER A 74 -2.64 -6.26 18.23
N PRO A 75 -1.98 -5.69 19.25
CA PRO A 75 -2.58 -5.56 20.59
C PRO A 75 -3.83 -4.68 20.62
N LEU A 76 -3.92 -3.70 19.75
CA LEU A 76 -5.10 -2.83 19.63
C LEU A 76 -6.27 -3.59 19.00
N LEU A 77 -6.01 -4.37 17.97
CA LEU A 77 -6.99 -5.23 17.33
C LEU A 77 -7.47 -6.35 18.26
N SER A 78 -6.56 -6.97 19.01
CA SER A 78 -6.85 -8.09 19.92
C SER A 78 -7.79 -7.72 21.07
N GLN A 79 -8.06 -6.44 21.30
CA GLN A 79 -9.05 -6.01 22.29
C GLN A 79 -10.49 -6.38 21.89
N LYS A 80 -10.76 -6.55 20.59
CA LYS A 80 -12.12 -6.77 20.06
C LYS A 80 -12.20 -7.90 19.03
N TYR A 81 -11.09 -8.32 18.46
CA TYR A 81 -11.05 -9.23 17.32
C TYR A 81 -10.06 -10.37 17.53
N ASP A 82 -10.34 -11.51 16.93
CA ASP A 82 -9.44 -12.67 16.92
C ASP A 82 -8.39 -12.49 15.81
N VAL A 83 -7.25 -11.89 16.14
CA VAL A 83 -6.18 -11.58 15.19
C VAL A 83 -5.53 -12.87 14.69
N PRO A 84 -5.40 -13.08 13.36
CA PRO A 84 -4.72 -14.24 12.79
C PRO A 84 -3.29 -14.42 13.34
N SER A 85 -2.89 -15.67 13.59
CA SER A 85 -1.60 -15.98 14.24
C SER A 85 -0.38 -15.52 13.45
N ASP A 86 -0.48 -15.47 12.13
CA ASP A 86 0.56 -15.06 11.19
C ASP A 86 0.55 -13.56 10.87
N PHE A 87 -0.44 -12.81 11.38
CA PHE A 87 -0.55 -11.35 11.18
C PHE A 87 0.75 -10.60 11.53
N ASN A 88 1.47 -11.06 12.56
CA ASN A 88 2.68 -10.42 13.08
C ASN A 88 3.98 -10.92 12.44
N ILE A 89 3.92 -11.82 11.47
CA ILE A 89 5.09 -12.44 10.83
C ILE A 89 5.00 -12.46 9.30
N ASN A 90 3.80 -12.56 8.75
CA ASN A 90 3.57 -12.54 7.30
C ASN A 90 3.54 -11.08 6.81
N PHE A 91 4.37 -10.73 5.84
CA PHE A 91 4.41 -9.40 5.24
C PHE A 91 3.86 -9.37 3.81
N GLU A 92 3.68 -10.54 3.20
CA GLU A 92 3.09 -10.64 1.87
C GLU A 92 1.57 -10.58 1.93
N TYR A 93 0.94 -10.42 0.77
CA TYR A 93 -0.50 -10.53 0.67
C TYR A 93 -0.96 -11.93 1.10
N ASP A 94 -1.94 -11.97 1.96
CA ASP A 94 -2.60 -13.18 2.42
C ASP A 94 -4.10 -12.95 2.50
N ARG A 95 -4.86 -13.80 1.82
CA ARG A 95 -6.31 -13.66 1.72
C ARG A 95 -7.01 -13.76 3.08
N SER A 96 -6.50 -14.58 4.00
CA SER A 96 -7.13 -14.72 5.33
C SER A 96 -6.92 -13.47 6.18
N ILE A 97 -5.75 -12.84 6.07
CA ILE A 97 -5.45 -11.57 6.72
C ILE A 97 -6.28 -10.44 6.09
N ASP A 98 -6.39 -10.41 4.76
CA ASP A 98 -7.20 -9.42 4.05
C ASP A 98 -8.69 -9.55 4.40
N ASP A 99 -9.25 -10.76 4.35
CA ASP A 99 -10.63 -11.03 4.78
C ASP A 99 -10.87 -10.62 6.26
N PHE A 100 -9.91 -10.88 7.15
CA PHE A 100 -9.97 -10.43 8.54
C PHE A 100 -10.01 -8.90 8.65
N LEU A 101 -9.10 -8.21 7.98
CA LEU A 101 -9.04 -6.74 8.02
C LEU A 101 -10.27 -6.08 7.39
N PHE A 102 -10.74 -6.63 6.28
CA PHE A 102 -11.88 -6.07 5.55
C PHE A 102 -13.23 -6.42 6.18
N ARG A 103 -13.46 -7.70 6.54
CA ARG A 103 -14.78 -8.20 6.96
C ARG A 103 -14.97 -8.17 8.47
N ASP A 104 -13.96 -8.59 9.24
CA ASP A 104 -14.10 -8.72 10.70
C ASP A 104 -13.86 -7.36 11.37
N VAL A 105 -12.81 -6.62 10.95
CA VAL A 105 -12.50 -5.30 11.50
C VAL A 105 -13.27 -4.19 10.77
N GLY A 106 -13.23 -4.18 9.45
CA GLY A 106 -13.75 -3.14 8.57
C GLY A 106 -12.84 -1.91 8.48
N TYR A 107 -12.72 -1.33 7.29
CA TYR A 107 -11.80 -0.21 7.05
C TYR A 107 -12.14 1.05 7.84
N ASP A 108 -13.41 1.31 8.17
CA ASP A 108 -13.79 2.47 9.00
C ASP A 108 -13.19 2.38 10.41
N ALA A 109 -13.28 1.21 11.04
CA ALA A 109 -12.66 0.97 12.34
C ALA A 109 -11.14 0.92 12.23
N LEU A 110 -10.62 0.26 11.21
CA LEU A 110 -9.19 0.11 10.99
C LEU A 110 -8.49 1.45 10.76
N ASN A 111 -9.12 2.38 10.00
CA ASN A 111 -8.61 3.74 9.80
C ASN A 111 -8.44 4.52 11.11
N GLN A 112 -9.30 4.27 12.10
CA GLN A 112 -9.18 4.89 13.42
C GLN A 112 -8.07 4.22 14.26
N ILE A 113 -7.98 2.89 14.22
CA ILE A 113 -7.05 2.12 15.03
C ILE A 113 -5.61 2.26 14.54
N CYS A 114 -5.39 2.37 13.23
CA CYS A 114 -4.05 2.44 12.63
C CYS A 114 -3.42 3.84 12.63
N VAL A 115 -4.13 4.88 13.12
CA VAL A 115 -3.61 6.26 13.20
C VAL A 115 -2.25 6.30 13.91
N GLY A 116 -1.26 6.93 13.30
CA GLY A 116 0.11 7.03 13.81
C GLY A 116 0.92 5.73 13.74
N ILE A 117 0.36 4.66 13.19
CA ILE A 117 1.05 3.38 12.95
C ILE A 117 1.27 3.17 11.45
N PHE A 118 0.21 3.18 10.67
CA PHE A 118 0.23 3.07 9.21
C PHE A 118 -0.29 4.35 8.56
N PRO A 119 0.15 4.69 7.33
CA PRO A 119 -0.35 5.87 6.63
C PRO A 119 -1.83 5.75 6.23
N SER A 120 -2.32 4.52 6.06
CA SER A 120 -3.75 4.24 5.83
C SER A 120 -4.10 2.84 6.34
N ALA A 121 -5.39 2.54 6.44
CA ALA A 121 -5.89 1.21 6.77
C ALA A 121 -5.45 0.16 5.74
N TYR A 122 -5.55 0.49 4.46
CA TYR A 122 -5.19 -0.42 3.38
C TYR A 122 -3.69 -0.76 3.37
N ALA A 123 -2.84 0.18 3.75
CA ALA A 123 -1.39 -0.02 3.86
C ALA A 123 -0.97 -1.12 4.84
N CYS A 124 -1.85 -1.61 5.73
CA CYS A 124 -1.52 -2.69 6.63
C CYS A 124 -1.82 -4.10 6.08
N THR A 125 -2.37 -4.21 4.86
CA THR A 125 -2.76 -5.50 4.25
C THR A 125 -1.58 -6.31 3.70
N SER A 126 -0.56 -5.65 3.18
CA SER A 126 0.69 -6.27 2.74
C SER A 126 1.83 -5.25 2.66
N VAL A 127 3.07 -5.73 2.55
CA VAL A 127 4.23 -4.84 2.36
C VAL A 127 4.18 -4.15 1.00
N SER A 128 3.57 -4.76 -0.01
CA SER A 128 3.35 -4.16 -1.34
C SER A 128 2.37 -2.99 -1.26
N GLU A 129 1.24 -3.15 -0.54
CA GLU A 129 0.30 -2.04 -0.32
C GLU A 129 0.89 -0.94 0.58
N TYR A 130 1.74 -1.32 1.52
CA TYR A 130 2.51 -0.35 2.32
C TYR A 130 3.47 0.46 1.46
N TRP A 131 4.14 -0.18 0.49
CA TRP A 131 4.96 0.49 -0.51
C TRP A 131 4.14 1.43 -1.37
N ALA A 132 3.01 0.96 -1.93
CA ALA A 132 2.15 1.73 -2.81
C ALA A 132 1.61 2.98 -2.10
N LYS A 133 1.13 2.84 -0.87
CA LYS A 133 0.66 4.00 -0.08
C LYS A 133 1.78 4.98 0.26
N GLY A 134 2.98 4.49 0.54
CA GLY A 134 4.14 5.37 0.71
C GLY A 134 4.50 6.14 -0.55
N PHE A 135 4.34 5.52 -1.71
CA PHE A 135 4.54 6.16 -3.01
C PHE A 135 3.53 7.31 -3.20
N GLU A 136 2.25 7.09 -2.92
CA GLU A 136 1.22 8.15 -2.93
C GLU A 136 1.57 9.29 -1.98
N GLU A 137 1.98 9.00 -0.73
CA GLU A 137 2.32 10.01 0.28
C GLU A 137 3.48 10.92 -0.17
N VAL A 138 4.43 10.41 -0.95
CA VAL A 138 5.54 11.24 -1.49
C VAL A 138 5.05 12.23 -2.54
N PHE A 139 4.01 11.90 -3.32
CA PHE A 139 3.51 12.76 -4.39
C PHE A 139 2.36 13.66 -3.94
N LEU A 140 1.47 13.16 -3.10
CA LEU A 140 0.20 13.80 -2.75
C LEU A 140 0.07 14.17 -1.26
N GLY A 141 0.86 13.53 -0.38
CA GLY A 141 0.72 13.63 1.06
C GLY A 141 1.62 14.66 1.75
N ASP A 142 1.56 14.64 3.09
CA ASP A 142 2.45 15.39 3.98
C ASP A 142 3.76 14.64 4.20
N LYS A 143 4.80 15.05 3.49
CA LYS A 143 6.12 14.42 3.51
C LYS A 143 6.79 14.42 4.88
N ASP A 144 6.58 15.46 5.69
CA ASP A 144 7.23 15.58 7.00
C ASP A 144 6.61 14.60 8.00
N ASN A 145 5.29 14.48 8.00
CA ASN A 145 4.56 13.49 8.78
C ASN A 145 4.90 12.07 8.32
N PHE A 146 4.86 11.83 7.01
CA PHE A 146 5.19 10.53 6.42
C PHE A 146 6.62 10.07 6.77
N LYS A 147 7.62 10.96 6.68
CA LYS A 147 9.01 10.67 7.05
C LYS A 147 9.16 10.26 8.53
N GLN A 148 8.40 10.89 9.42
CA GLN A 148 8.43 10.54 10.85
C GLN A 148 7.74 9.20 11.11
N GLN A 149 6.62 8.97 10.45
CA GLN A 149 5.82 7.75 10.62
C GLN A 149 6.46 6.52 9.97
N CYS A 150 7.06 6.66 8.78
CA CYS A 150 7.55 5.59 7.93
C CYS A 150 8.99 5.83 7.45
N PRO A 151 9.98 5.91 8.35
CA PRO A 151 11.33 6.39 8.02
C PRO A 151 12.09 5.50 7.04
N VAL A 152 11.92 4.17 7.10
CA VAL A 152 12.60 3.24 6.16
C VAL A 152 11.97 3.33 4.79
N LEU A 153 10.64 3.29 4.72
CA LEU A 153 9.88 3.44 3.47
C LEU A 153 10.21 4.78 2.81
N TYR A 154 10.13 5.89 3.55
CA TYR A 154 10.47 7.22 3.04
C TYR A 154 11.89 7.29 2.46
N LYS A 155 12.89 6.71 3.19
CA LYS A 155 14.28 6.70 2.73
C LYS A 155 14.45 5.93 1.42
N LYS A 156 13.82 4.77 1.29
CA LYS A 156 13.87 3.97 0.05
C LYS A 156 13.25 4.71 -1.12
N LEU A 157 12.08 5.31 -0.93
CA LEU A 157 11.41 6.11 -1.96
C LEU A 157 12.26 7.33 -2.37
N ALA A 158 12.82 8.05 -1.41
CA ALA A 158 13.66 9.22 -1.70
C ALA A 158 14.91 8.86 -2.51
N LEU A 159 15.56 7.71 -2.21
CA LEU A 159 16.71 7.22 -2.96
C LEU A 159 16.32 6.80 -4.37
N LEU A 160 15.26 6.02 -4.52
CA LEU A 160 14.79 5.56 -5.84
C LEU A 160 14.41 6.73 -6.76
N LEU A 161 13.67 7.71 -6.23
CA LEU A 161 13.28 8.89 -7.00
C LEU A 161 14.47 9.78 -7.38
N LYS A 162 15.54 9.79 -6.56
CA LYS A 162 16.78 10.47 -6.91
C LYS A 162 17.49 9.76 -8.08
N GLU A 163 17.63 8.44 -8.01
CA GLU A 163 18.24 7.65 -9.09
C GLU A 163 17.48 7.78 -10.41
N LEU A 164 16.14 7.75 -10.36
CA LEU A 164 15.32 7.94 -11.57
C LEU A 164 15.53 9.32 -12.21
N LYS A 165 15.70 10.37 -11.40
CA LYS A 165 15.98 11.73 -11.91
C LYS A 165 17.38 11.88 -12.51
N GLU A 166 18.37 11.17 -11.99
CA GLU A 166 19.75 11.22 -12.49
C GLU A 166 19.92 10.43 -13.79
N ASN A 167 19.03 9.49 -14.09
CA ASN A 167 19.07 8.63 -15.29
C ASN A 167 18.13 9.12 -16.43
N THR A 168 17.43 10.26 -16.26
CA THR A 168 16.55 10.87 -17.25
C THR A 168 17.16 12.16 -17.79
#